data_1808e5cfa4fbc20d7b4e4ea02a5f56e3
#
_entry.id   1808e5cfa4fbc20d7b4e4ea02a5f56e3
#
_cell.length_a   1.000
_cell.length_b   1.000
_cell.length_c   1.000
_cell.angle_alpha   90.00
_cell.angle_beta   90.00
_cell.angle_gamma   90.00
#
_symmetry.space_group_name_H-M   'P 1'
#
loop_
_entity.id
_entity.type
_entity.pdbx_description
1 polymer ?
#
loop_
_entity_poly.entity_id
_entity_poly.type
_entity_poly.pdbx_seq_one_letter_code
_entity_poly.pdbx_strand_id
1 'polypeptide(L)'
;MNTVADCLRRHYRVVVFAVYLAVVVITMAFHEPWFDEAQSWLIARDCPYRDLLLVRPHYEGHPPLWWLLLSIPAKLGVPYEWGLKGVELVCSALMCGLLVFRAPLPRLAVALLPFTYFLCYQYGVTSRPYALMCCALFVIAACWKSRDEHPWRLTAAFVLLCCTSSYGIALACAFALVWMVRAIRGATGRPAVRDGLFGNPARFAAWMVLLAVGLVLTACVLPRSDTFGAVQDPGGNPPIAQFALFWTVLPAESMFTAFAGDVSLHGLHMGVLAIALCVALSLAIWSVLARVALRRKNLDLLLVTYVLLSLCATKYLSMHHIGIIFA
;
A
#
# COMPACT_ATOMS: atom_id res chain seq x y z
N MET A 1 -22.87 -33.91 14.94
CA MET A 1 -22.20 -33.25 13.79
C MET A 1 -22.50 -31.76 13.67
N ASN A 2 -23.59 -31.23 14.22
CA ASN A 2 -23.97 -29.81 14.12
C ASN A 2 -23.14 -28.85 14.98
N THR A 3 -22.62 -29.32 16.10
CA THR A 3 -21.86 -28.47 17.07
C THR A 3 -20.53 -27.92 16.55
N VAL A 4 -19.77 -28.66 15.77
CA VAL A 4 -18.48 -28.20 15.19
C VAL A 4 -18.73 -27.18 14.09
N ALA A 5 -19.70 -27.42 13.22
CA ALA A 5 -20.06 -26.50 12.14
C ALA A 5 -20.61 -25.17 12.69
N ASP A 6 -21.39 -25.22 13.76
CA ASP A 6 -21.93 -24.00 14.40
C ASP A 6 -20.84 -23.24 15.16
N CYS A 7 -19.90 -23.92 15.80
CA CYS A 7 -18.72 -23.32 16.40
C CYS A 7 -17.84 -22.64 15.33
N LEU A 8 -17.55 -23.31 14.22
CA LEU A 8 -16.80 -22.74 13.10
C LEU A 8 -17.50 -21.51 12.48
N ARG A 9 -18.82 -21.57 12.33
CA ARG A 9 -19.60 -20.43 11.84
C ARG A 9 -19.55 -19.23 12.78
N ARG A 10 -19.54 -19.47 14.09
CA ARG A 10 -19.49 -18.44 15.11
C ARG A 10 -18.10 -17.81 15.20
N HIS A 11 -17.04 -18.59 15.04
CA HIS A 11 -15.66 -18.17 15.21
C HIS A 11 -14.86 -18.09 13.91
N TYR A 12 -15.55 -18.07 12.73
CA TYR A 12 -14.88 -18.15 11.43
C TYR A 12 -13.75 -17.12 11.25
N ARG A 13 -13.91 -15.90 11.78
CA ARG A 13 -12.87 -14.86 11.70
C ARG A 13 -11.59 -15.25 12.45
N VAL A 14 -11.73 -15.84 13.62
CA VAL A 14 -10.60 -16.33 14.41
C VAL A 14 -9.92 -17.49 13.68
N VAL A 15 -10.71 -18.40 13.11
CA VAL A 15 -10.18 -19.52 12.31
C VAL A 15 -9.42 -19.02 11.10
N VAL A 16 -10.00 -18.10 10.31
CA VAL A 16 -9.32 -17.49 9.15
C VAL A 16 -8.01 -16.83 9.57
N PHE A 17 -8.01 -16.06 10.63
CA PHE A 17 -6.81 -15.40 11.13
C PHE A 17 -5.75 -16.41 11.60
N ALA A 18 -6.13 -17.43 12.34
CA ALA A 18 -5.21 -18.47 12.81
C ALA A 18 -4.61 -19.28 11.65
N VAL A 19 -5.45 -19.65 10.65
CA VAL A 19 -4.97 -20.34 9.44
C VAL A 19 -4.02 -19.45 8.65
N TYR A 20 -4.34 -18.15 8.49
CA TYR A 20 -3.46 -17.20 7.84
C TYR A 20 -2.08 -17.13 8.52
N LEU A 21 -2.05 -16.97 9.84
CA LEU A 21 -0.79 -16.94 10.58
C LEU A 21 0.00 -18.25 10.44
N ALA A 22 -0.67 -19.38 10.49
CA ALA A 22 -0.03 -20.68 10.29
C ALA A 22 0.59 -20.78 8.89
N VAL A 23 -0.14 -20.37 7.84
CA VAL A 23 0.37 -20.37 6.46
C VAL A 23 1.56 -19.44 6.33
N VAL A 24 1.47 -18.20 6.84
CA VAL A 24 2.56 -17.22 6.79
C VAL A 24 3.80 -17.72 7.51
N VAL A 25 3.67 -18.25 8.75
CA VAL A 25 4.80 -18.77 9.53
C VAL A 25 5.47 -19.95 8.82
N ILE A 26 4.67 -20.89 8.30
CA ILE A 26 5.20 -22.04 7.55
C ILE A 26 5.92 -21.54 6.29
N THR A 27 5.33 -20.65 5.53
CA THR A 27 5.94 -20.12 4.31
C THR A 27 7.21 -19.32 4.61
N MET A 28 7.22 -18.51 5.68
CA MET A 28 8.42 -17.79 6.14
C MET A 28 9.57 -18.74 6.51
N ALA A 29 9.26 -19.93 7.03
CA ALA A 29 10.31 -20.91 7.39
C ALA A 29 11.08 -21.42 6.16
N PHE A 30 10.45 -21.44 4.98
CA PHE A 30 11.05 -21.88 3.71
C PHE A 30 11.41 -20.72 2.78
N HIS A 31 11.07 -19.47 3.17
CA HIS A 31 11.39 -18.28 2.38
C HIS A 31 12.84 -17.88 2.63
N GLU A 32 13.64 -17.85 1.56
CA GLU A 32 14.96 -17.24 1.57
C GLU A 32 14.82 -15.75 1.26
N PRO A 33 15.26 -14.85 2.19
CA PRO A 33 15.17 -13.41 1.96
C PRO A 33 15.99 -13.01 0.73
N TRP A 34 15.33 -12.31 -0.20
CA TRP A 34 15.98 -11.85 -1.41
C TRP A 34 16.78 -10.55 -1.17
N PHE A 35 17.44 -10.06 -2.22
CA PHE A 35 18.39 -8.96 -2.15
C PHE A 35 17.86 -7.72 -1.38
N ASP A 36 16.67 -7.23 -1.70
CA ASP A 36 16.11 -6.01 -1.09
C ASP A 36 15.81 -6.17 0.40
N GLU A 37 15.46 -7.38 0.84
CA GLU A 37 15.19 -7.70 2.25
C GLU A 37 16.50 -7.70 3.03
N ALA A 38 17.53 -8.36 2.48
CA ALA A 38 18.87 -8.40 3.06
C ALA A 38 19.48 -6.99 3.11
N GLN A 39 19.36 -6.20 2.05
CA GLN A 39 19.81 -4.82 2.01
C GLN A 39 19.14 -3.97 3.08
N SER A 40 17.80 -4.10 3.23
CA SER A 40 17.06 -3.35 4.26
C SER A 40 17.54 -3.69 5.67
N TRP A 41 17.85 -4.95 5.94
CA TRP A 41 18.41 -5.37 7.22
C TRP A 41 19.80 -4.81 7.46
N LEU A 42 20.70 -4.88 6.48
CA LEU A 42 22.07 -4.37 6.59
C LEU A 42 22.06 -2.86 6.83
N ILE A 43 21.23 -2.11 6.09
CA ILE A 43 21.04 -0.68 6.32
C ILE A 43 20.58 -0.41 7.76
N ALA A 44 19.57 -1.13 8.23
CA ALA A 44 19.03 -0.96 9.57
C ALA A 44 20.04 -1.29 10.69
N ARG A 45 20.89 -2.31 10.49
CA ARG A 45 21.90 -2.79 11.42
C ARG A 45 23.10 -1.84 11.49
N ASP A 46 23.65 -1.48 10.34
CA ASP A 46 24.99 -0.89 10.25
C ASP A 46 24.97 0.64 10.21
N CYS A 47 23.89 1.26 9.72
CA CYS A 47 23.83 2.71 9.63
C CYS A 47 23.46 3.36 10.98
N PRO A 48 24.06 4.52 11.33
CA PRO A 48 23.61 5.34 12.44
C PRO A 48 22.21 5.91 12.15
N TYR A 49 21.47 6.21 13.20
CA TYR A 49 20.10 6.76 13.05
C TYR A 49 20.01 8.01 12.21
N ARG A 50 21.02 8.88 12.27
CA ARG A 50 21.11 10.07 11.41
C ARG A 50 21.07 9.69 9.93
N ASP A 51 21.83 8.68 9.54
CA ASP A 51 21.91 8.25 8.16
C ASP A 51 20.64 7.53 7.72
N LEU A 52 20.01 6.73 8.62
CA LEU A 52 18.71 6.12 8.35
C LEU A 52 17.64 7.18 8.06
N LEU A 53 17.68 8.33 8.74
CA LEU A 53 16.68 9.37 8.61
C LEU A 53 16.94 10.35 7.44
N LEU A 54 18.21 10.72 7.21
CA LEU A 54 18.55 11.86 6.37
C LEU A 54 19.38 11.52 5.12
N VAL A 55 19.97 10.32 5.06
CA VAL A 55 20.87 9.94 3.97
C VAL A 55 20.27 8.80 3.14
N ARG A 56 19.96 7.68 3.77
CA ARG A 56 19.48 6.48 3.06
C ARG A 56 18.19 6.67 2.28
N PRO A 57 17.20 7.46 2.73
CA PRO A 57 15.99 7.70 1.95
C PRO A 57 16.25 8.26 0.56
N HIS A 58 17.28 9.08 0.38
CA HIS A 58 17.66 9.63 -0.93
C HIS A 58 18.17 8.57 -1.92
N TYR A 59 18.81 7.52 -1.40
CA TYR A 59 19.40 6.47 -2.23
C TYR A 59 18.42 5.32 -2.53
N GLU A 60 17.55 5.03 -1.58
CA GLU A 60 16.61 3.92 -1.66
C GLU A 60 15.23 4.33 -2.17
N GLY A 61 14.93 5.64 -2.21
CA GLY A 61 13.62 6.16 -2.61
C GLY A 61 12.48 5.78 -1.65
N HIS A 62 12.83 5.38 -0.41
CA HIS A 62 11.87 4.98 0.60
C HIS A 62 11.98 5.85 1.86
N PRO A 63 10.84 6.20 2.51
CA PRO A 63 10.85 6.79 3.84
C PRO A 63 11.47 5.84 4.89
N PRO A 64 12.02 6.38 6.00
CA PRO A 64 12.87 5.63 6.91
C PRO A 64 12.15 4.63 7.84
N LEU A 65 10.83 4.63 7.91
CA LEU A 65 10.07 3.88 8.92
C LEU A 65 10.41 2.39 8.95
N TRP A 66 10.56 1.78 7.77
CA TRP A 66 10.87 0.35 7.69
C TRP A 66 12.22 0.02 8.32
N TRP A 67 13.26 0.79 8.02
CA TRP A 67 14.58 0.59 8.62
C TRP A 67 14.60 0.91 10.11
N LEU A 68 13.82 1.88 10.56
CA LEU A 68 13.66 2.16 12.00
C LEU A 68 13.04 0.98 12.74
N LEU A 69 12.04 0.33 12.18
CA LEU A 69 11.44 -0.88 12.76
C LEU A 69 12.45 -2.04 12.79
N LEU A 70 13.13 -2.29 11.67
CA LEU A 70 14.16 -3.33 11.58
C LEU A 70 15.36 -3.04 12.48
N SER A 71 15.70 -1.77 12.72
CA SER A 71 16.84 -1.40 13.57
C SER A 71 16.67 -1.83 15.03
N ILE A 72 15.43 -2.02 15.48
CA ILE A 72 15.16 -2.47 16.85
C ILE A 72 15.81 -3.86 17.08
N PRO A 73 15.38 -4.93 16.41
CA PRO A 73 16.01 -6.23 16.60
C PRO A 73 17.47 -6.28 16.10
N ALA A 74 17.78 -5.57 15.00
CA ALA A 74 19.10 -5.61 14.41
C ALA A 74 20.20 -5.04 15.34
N LYS A 75 19.95 -3.90 15.98
CA LYS A 75 20.88 -3.27 16.91
C LYS A 75 20.88 -3.92 18.30
N LEU A 76 19.86 -4.71 18.63
CA LEU A 76 19.83 -5.56 19.82
C LEU A 76 20.57 -6.89 19.62
N GLY A 77 21.14 -7.14 18.44
CA GLY A 77 21.91 -8.36 18.16
C GLY A 77 21.05 -9.59 17.87
N VAL A 78 19.76 -9.43 17.55
CA VAL A 78 18.91 -10.55 17.13
C VAL A 78 19.47 -11.09 15.79
N PRO A 79 19.56 -12.42 15.60
CA PRO A 79 20.01 -13.00 14.35
C PRO A 79 19.17 -12.53 13.16
N TYR A 80 19.80 -12.34 12.02
CA TYR A 80 19.26 -11.77 10.80
C TYR A 80 17.86 -12.28 10.42
N GLU A 81 17.73 -13.60 10.23
CA GLU A 81 16.47 -14.17 9.78
C GLU A 81 15.34 -14.02 10.81
N TRP A 82 15.66 -14.21 12.10
CA TRP A 82 14.66 -14.08 13.16
C TRP A 82 14.18 -12.64 13.34
N GLY A 83 15.12 -11.68 13.29
CA GLY A 83 14.78 -10.27 13.43
C GLY A 83 13.97 -9.77 12.24
N LEU A 84 14.40 -10.07 11.03
CA LEU A 84 13.74 -9.65 9.80
C LEU A 84 12.33 -10.24 9.69
N LYS A 85 12.25 -11.59 9.74
CA LYS A 85 10.97 -12.33 9.64
C LYS A 85 10.04 -12.02 10.81
N GLY A 86 10.58 -11.78 12.01
CA GLY A 86 9.78 -11.43 13.19
C GLY A 86 9.07 -10.09 13.07
N VAL A 87 9.75 -9.06 12.56
CA VAL A 87 9.12 -7.74 12.30
C VAL A 87 8.03 -7.87 11.24
N GLU A 88 8.32 -8.59 10.15
CA GLU A 88 7.32 -8.81 9.10
C GLU A 88 6.11 -9.60 9.60
N LEU A 89 6.31 -10.63 10.41
CA LEU A 89 5.22 -11.42 10.97
C LEU A 89 4.27 -10.55 11.81
N VAL A 90 4.81 -9.60 12.59
CA VAL A 90 3.99 -8.66 13.36
C VAL A 90 3.18 -7.75 12.41
N CYS A 91 3.81 -7.19 11.39
CA CYS A 91 3.14 -6.33 10.40
C CYS A 91 2.05 -7.12 9.64
N SER A 92 2.36 -8.33 9.22
CA SER A 92 1.45 -9.24 8.53
C SER A 92 0.25 -9.64 9.40
N ALA A 93 0.49 -9.94 10.68
CA ALA A 93 -0.58 -10.24 11.64
C ALA A 93 -1.50 -9.04 11.85
N LEU A 94 -0.95 -7.82 11.95
CA LEU A 94 -1.74 -6.59 12.06
C LEU A 94 -2.57 -6.35 10.81
N MET A 95 -1.98 -6.50 9.62
CA MET A 95 -2.66 -6.37 8.33
C MET A 95 -3.85 -7.34 8.23
N CYS A 96 -3.59 -8.63 8.43
CA CYS A 96 -4.64 -9.65 8.39
C CYS A 96 -5.70 -9.42 9.48
N GLY A 97 -5.27 -9.05 10.69
CA GLY A 97 -6.18 -8.74 11.79
C GLY A 97 -7.13 -7.59 11.48
N LEU A 98 -6.63 -6.51 10.90
CA LEU A 98 -7.47 -5.39 10.46
C LEU A 98 -8.46 -5.83 9.37
N LEU A 99 -8.01 -6.56 8.37
CA LEU A 99 -8.86 -7.06 7.29
C LEU A 99 -9.95 -8.01 7.83
N VAL A 100 -9.57 -9.00 8.64
CA VAL A 100 -10.49 -10.04 9.09
C VAL A 100 -11.48 -9.52 10.14
N PHE A 101 -11.03 -8.69 11.08
CA PHE A 101 -11.88 -8.29 12.21
C PHE A 101 -12.60 -6.96 12.01
N ARG A 102 -12.09 -6.07 11.15
CA ARG A 102 -12.62 -4.71 11.00
C ARG A 102 -13.27 -4.43 9.64
N ALA A 103 -12.89 -5.14 8.57
CA ALA A 103 -13.46 -4.86 7.25
C ALA A 103 -14.96 -5.25 7.18
N PRO A 104 -15.82 -4.38 6.65
CA PRO A 104 -17.25 -4.64 6.46
C PRO A 104 -17.50 -5.43 5.16
N LEU A 105 -16.80 -6.56 5.01
CA LEU A 105 -16.83 -7.39 3.82
C LEU A 105 -17.72 -8.64 4.05
N PRO A 106 -18.27 -9.22 2.96
CA PRO A 106 -18.96 -10.50 3.01
C PRO A 106 -18.04 -11.62 3.57
N ARG A 107 -18.64 -12.63 4.22
CA ARG A 107 -17.88 -13.74 4.82
C ARG A 107 -16.91 -14.41 3.87
N LEU A 108 -17.32 -14.64 2.63
CA LEU A 108 -16.48 -15.25 1.60
C LEU A 108 -15.26 -14.41 1.27
N ALA A 109 -15.44 -13.09 1.12
CA ALA A 109 -14.33 -12.16 0.89
C ALA A 109 -13.36 -12.14 2.07
N VAL A 110 -13.86 -12.08 3.32
CA VAL A 110 -13.02 -12.15 4.52
C VAL A 110 -12.24 -13.46 4.58
N ALA A 111 -12.84 -14.57 4.14
CA ALA A 111 -12.18 -15.87 4.16
C ALA A 111 -11.12 -16.05 3.05
N LEU A 112 -11.27 -15.40 1.90
CA LEU A 112 -10.41 -15.62 0.74
C LEU A 112 -9.34 -14.53 0.55
N LEU A 113 -9.67 -13.26 0.80
CA LEU A 113 -8.75 -12.14 0.53
C LEU A 113 -7.39 -12.27 1.25
N PRO A 114 -7.31 -12.68 2.53
CA PRO A 114 -6.02 -12.84 3.18
C PRO A 114 -5.07 -13.82 2.47
N PHE A 115 -5.63 -14.79 1.72
CA PHE A 115 -4.88 -15.84 1.02
C PHE A 115 -4.60 -15.52 -0.44
N THR A 116 -4.86 -14.30 -0.89
CA THR A 116 -4.40 -13.85 -2.21
C THR A 116 -2.88 -13.75 -2.23
N TYR A 117 -2.27 -13.91 -3.39
CA TYR A 117 -0.81 -13.89 -3.54
C TYR A 117 -0.17 -12.67 -2.86
N PHE A 118 -0.70 -11.47 -3.12
CA PHE A 118 -0.12 -10.26 -2.56
C PHE A 118 -0.27 -10.18 -1.04
N LEU A 119 -1.47 -10.41 -0.50
CA LEU A 119 -1.67 -10.28 0.95
C LEU A 119 -1.06 -11.44 1.75
N CYS A 120 -0.96 -12.64 1.15
CA CYS A 120 -0.41 -13.80 1.85
C CYS A 120 1.12 -13.88 1.71
N TYR A 121 1.64 -13.80 0.49
CA TYR A 121 3.05 -14.01 0.21
C TYR A 121 3.82 -12.71 0.06
N GLN A 122 3.47 -11.88 -0.93
CA GLN A 122 4.26 -10.71 -1.29
C GLN A 122 4.28 -9.62 -0.19
N TYR A 123 3.19 -9.48 0.55
CA TYR A 123 3.04 -8.50 1.64
C TYR A 123 2.90 -9.17 3.01
N GLY A 124 2.86 -10.50 3.07
CA GLY A 124 2.73 -11.23 4.31
C GLY A 124 3.97 -12.00 4.72
N VAL A 125 4.78 -12.44 3.75
CA VAL A 125 6.00 -13.24 3.96
C VAL A 125 7.25 -12.44 3.62
N THR A 126 7.25 -11.73 2.47
CA THR A 126 8.40 -10.93 2.04
C THR A 126 8.55 -9.70 2.92
N SER A 127 9.68 -9.58 3.59
CA SER A 127 9.94 -8.56 4.63
C SER A 127 10.19 -7.16 4.05
N ARG A 128 9.11 -6.50 3.70
CA ARG A 128 9.06 -5.17 3.07
C ARG A 128 7.96 -4.31 3.72
N PRO A 129 7.95 -2.97 3.54
CA PRO A 129 6.99 -2.09 4.22
C PRO A 129 5.52 -2.23 3.75
N TYR A 130 5.21 -3.18 2.86
CA TYR A 130 3.89 -3.26 2.22
C TYR A 130 2.77 -3.76 3.14
N ALA A 131 3.05 -4.69 4.06
CA ALA A 131 2.07 -5.07 5.09
C ALA A 131 1.67 -3.85 5.94
N LEU A 132 2.64 -3.03 6.32
CA LEU A 132 2.41 -1.80 7.07
C LEU A 132 1.64 -0.76 6.26
N MET A 133 1.91 -0.66 4.95
CA MET A 133 1.15 0.18 4.02
C MET A 133 -0.31 -0.26 3.94
N CYS A 134 -0.58 -1.56 3.80
CA CYS A 134 -1.94 -2.11 3.83
C CYS A 134 -2.62 -1.83 5.17
N CYS A 135 -1.92 -1.95 6.31
CA CYS A 135 -2.46 -1.55 7.61
C CYS A 135 -2.94 -0.10 7.61
N ALA A 136 -2.10 0.83 7.11
CA ALA A 136 -2.46 2.24 7.04
C ALA A 136 -3.69 2.46 6.14
N LEU A 137 -3.77 1.81 4.98
CA LEU A 137 -4.90 1.90 4.07
C LEU A 137 -6.20 1.36 4.71
N PHE A 138 -6.14 0.24 5.43
CA PHE A 138 -7.30 -0.32 6.13
C PHE A 138 -7.77 0.59 7.26
N VAL A 139 -6.85 1.22 8.00
CA VAL A 139 -7.19 2.21 9.04
C VAL A 139 -7.80 3.46 8.40
N ILE A 140 -7.27 3.96 7.29
CA ILE A 140 -7.84 5.08 6.52
C ILE A 140 -9.27 4.74 6.10
N ALA A 141 -9.50 3.56 5.51
CA ALA A 141 -10.82 3.12 5.11
C ALA A 141 -11.82 3.06 6.29
N ALA A 142 -11.36 2.58 7.45
CA ALA A 142 -12.17 2.52 8.66
C ALA A 142 -12.52 3.92 9.21
N CYS A 143 -11.58 4.87 9.15
CA CYS A 143 -11.74 6.24 9.65
C CYS A 143 -12.42 7.18 8.66
N TRP A 144 -12.55 6.79 7.38
CA TRP A 144 -12.98 7.69 6.29
C TRP A 144 -14.35 8.34 6.53
N LYS A 145 -15.29 7.63 7.12
CA LYS A 145 -16.65 8.14 7.37
C LYS A 145 -16.66 9.22 8.46
N SER A 146 -15.83 9.10 9.47
CA SER A 146 -15.72 10.03 10.61
C SER A 146 -14.60 11.06 10.46
N ARG A 147 -14.09 11.26 9.26
CA ARG A 147 -12.92 12.11 8.97
C ARG A 147 -13.05 13.56 9.43
N ASP A 148 -14.27 14.12 9.33
CA ASP A 148 -14.51 15.51 9.71
C ASP A 148 -14.78 15.67 11.21
N GLU A 149 -15.25 14.60 11.88
CA GLU A 149 -15.47 14.56 13.33
C GLU A 149 -14.16 14.26 14.09
N HIS A 150 -13.32 13.40 13.51
CA HIS A 150 -12.07 12.96 14.11
C HIS A 150 -10.87 13.13 13.14
N PRO A 151 -10.55 14.37 12.72
CA PRO A 151 -9.55 14.61 11.68
C PRO A 151 -8.16 14.08 12.07
N TRP A 152 -7.79 14.13 13.34
CA TRP A 152 -6.48 13.65 13.82
C TRP A 152 -6.27 12.15 13.72
N ARG A 153 -7.34 11.35 13.86
CA ARG A 153 -7.25 9.89 13.66
C ARG A 153 -6.92 9.55 12.20
N LEU A 154 -7.58 10.22 11.27
CA LEU A 154 -7.32 10.03 9.86
C LEU A 154 -5.95 10.57 9.47
N THR A 155 -5.55 11.74 10.00
CA THR A 155 -4.21 12.31 9.76
C THR A 155 -3.11 11.39 10.24
N ALA A 156 -3.24 10.79 11.42
CA ALA A 156 -2.27 9.82 11.92
C ALA A 156 -2.13 8.60 10.97
N ALA A 157 -3.24 8.10 10.41
CA ALA A 157 -3.21 7.03 9.43
C ALA A 157 -2.57 7.47 8.10
N PHE A 158 -2.79 8.70 7.64
CA PHE A 158 -2.12 9.27 6.48
C PHE A 158 -0.61 9.46 6.72
N VAL A 159 -0.21 9.95 7.88
CA VAL A 159 1.20 10.07 8.26
C VAL A 159 1.87 8.70 8.25
N LEU A 160 1.22 7.68 8.84
CA LEU A 160 1.71 6.32 8.79
C LEU A 160 1.87 5.85 7.33
N LEU A 161 0.88 6.09 6.48
CA LEU A 161 0.94 5.74 5.05
C LEU A 161 2.11 6.44 4.34
N CYS A 162 2.29 7.76 4.57
CA CYS A 162 3.42 8.51 4.02
C CYS A 162 4.78 7.94 4.45
N CYS A 163 4.88 7.40 5.65
CA CYS A 163 6.12 6.84 6.18
C CYS A 163 6.47 5.44 5.60
N THR A 164 5.58 4.79 4.86
CA THR A 164 5.81 3.42 4.37
C THR A 164 6.58 3.37 3.05
N SER A 165 6.20 4.20 2.09
CA SER A 165 6.81 4.19 0.75
C SER A 165 6.50 5.48 -0.01
N SER A 166 7.20 5.71 -1.12
CA SER A 166 6.90 6.82 -2.05
C SER A 166 5.47 6.70 -2.62
N TYR A 167 5.00 5.49 -2.88
CA TYR A 167 3.59 5.25 -3.25
C TYR A 167 2.63 5.60 -2.13
N GLY A 168 3.02 5.34 -0.88
CA GLY A 168 2.25 5.74 0.30
C GLY A 168 2.07 7.26 0.39
N ILE A 169 3.11 8.04 0.06
CA ILE A 169 3.02 9.51 -0.03
C ILE A 169 2.01 9.92 -1.12
N ALA A 170 2.10 9.33 -2.31
CA ALA A 170 1.19 9.63 -3.42
C ALA A 170 -0.27 9.31 -3.08
N LEU A 171 -0.52 8.13 -2.47
CA LEU A 171 -1.85 7.72 -2.04
C LEU A 171 -2.41 8.63 -0.95
N ALA A 172 -1.60 9.00 0.05
CA ALA A 172 -2.01 9.92 1.10
C ALA A 172 -2.36 11.30 0.52
N CYS A 173 -1.56 11.82 -0.43
CA CYS A 173 -1.87 13.07 -1.15
C CYS A 173 -3.18 12.96 -1.92
N ALA A 174 -3.44 11.85 -2.61
CA ALA A 174 -4.68 11.63 -3.34
C ALA A 174 -5.90 11.67 -2.43
N PHE A 175 -5.85 10.91 -1.34
CA PHE A 175 -6.95 10.86 -0.36
C PHE A 175 -7.14 12.21 0.35
N ALA A 176 -6.07 12.90 0.72
CA ALA A 176 -6.14 14.22 1.34
C ALA A 176 -6.75 15.26 0.40
N LEU A 177 -6.39 15.22 -0.90
CA LEU A 177 -6.97 16.09 -1.92
C LEU A 177 -8.48 15.87 -2.06
N VAL A 178 -8.91 14.60 -2.13
CA VAL A 178 -10.34 14.27 -2.18
C VAL A 178 -11.06 14.73 -0.91
N TRP A 179 -10.46 14.52 0.26
CA TRP A 179 -11.02 15.01 1.52
C TRP A 179 -11.17 16.52 1.52
N MET A 180 -10.15 17.27 1.13
CA MET A 180 -10.18 18.73 1.05
C MET A 180 -11.24 19.22 0.06
N VAL A 181 -11.30 18.67 -1.16
CA VAL A 181 -12.29 19.04 -2.18
C VAL A 181 -13.71 18.77 -1.70
N ARG A 182 -13.93 17.61 -1.05
CA ARG A 182 -15.27 17.29 -0.49
C ARG A 182 -15.67 18.23 0.65
N ALA A 183 -14.73 18.62 1.51
CA ALA A 183 -15.00 19.57 2.58
C ALA A 183 -15.38 20.96 2.04
N ILE A 184 -14.69 21.41 0.98
CA ILE A 184 -15.01 22.68 0.31
C ILE A 184 -16.40 22.62 -0.37
N ARG A 185 -16.72 21.51 -1.03
CA ARG A 185 -18.01 21.33 -1.71
C ARG A 185 -19.18 21.12 -0.76
N GLY A 186 -18.93 20.52 0.40
CA GLY A 186 -19.98 20.17 1.39
C GLY A 186 -20.42 21.34 2.27
N ALA A 187 -19.64 22.42 2.29
CA ALA A 187 -19.95 23.61 3.09
C ALA A 187 -21.00 24.49 2.41
N THR A 188 -22.23 23.97 2.22
CA THR A 188 -23.40 24.67 1.70
C THR A 188 -23.45 24.87 0.17
N GLY A 189 -24.62 24.77 -0.44
CA GLY A 189 -24.93 24.84 -1.87
C GLY A 189 -24.43 26.07 -2.67
N ARG A 190 -23.55 26.88 -2.10
CA ARG A 190 -22.60 27.79 -2.75
C ARG A 190 -21.23 27.52 -2.12
N PRO A 191 -20.20 27.23 -2.89
CA PRO A 191 -18.88 26.93 -2.34
C PRO A 191 -18.26 28.20 -1.74
N ALA A 192 -18.50 28.43 -0.46
CA ALA A 192 -17.67 29.32 0.32
C ALA A 192 -16.38 28.57 0.61
N VAL A 193 -15.39 28.65 -0.30
CA VAL A 193 -14.06 28.04 -0.17
C VAL A 193 -13.50 28.32 1.22
N ARG A 194 -13.73 29.54 1.73
CA ARG A 194 -13.32 29.95 3.07
C ARG A 194 -13.91 29.06 4.17
N ASP A 195 -15.21 28.77 4.14
CA ASP A 195 -15.86 27.97 5.16
C ASP A 195 -15.51 26.50 5.05
N GLY A 196 -15.29 26.01 3.83
CA GLY A 196 -14.80 24.65 3.60
C GLY A 196 -13.38 24.44 4.12
N LEU A 197 -12.51 25.43 3.99
CA LEU A 197 -11.13 25.36 4.47
C LEU A 197 -11.01 25.67 5.96
N PHE A 198 -11.60 26.74 6.43
CA PHE A 198 -11.38 27.32 7.77
C PHE A 198 -12.52 27.08 8.76
N GLY A 199 -13.68 26.58 8.29
CA GLY A 199 -14.84 26.35 9.15
C GLY A 199 -14.64 25.29 10.24
N ASN A 200 -13.62 24.45 10.12
CA ASN A 200 -13.21 23.50 11.15
C ASN A 200 -11.68 23.65 11.41
N PRO A 201 -11.29 24.36 12.48
CA PRO A 201 -9.86 24.60 12.79
C PRO A 201 -9.05 23.33 12.98
N ALA A 202 -9.62 22.30 13.61
CA ALA A 202 -8.93 21.02 13.82
C ALA A 202 -8.65 20.30 12.50
N ARG A 203 -9.59 20.33 11.55
CA ARG A 203 -9.42 19.78 10.22
C ARG A 203 -8.38 20.54 9.41
N PHE A 204 -8.41 21.87 9.46
CA PHE A 204 -7.40 22.71 8.80
C PHE A 204 -6.00 22.44 9.35
N ALA A 205 -5.83 22.40 10.68
CA ALA A 205 -4.57 22.08 11.31
C ALA A 205 -4.08 20.65 10.92
N ALA A 206 -4.98 19.68 10.85
CA ALA A 206 -4.69 18.32 10.41
C ALA A 206 -4.16 18.29 8.96
N TRP A 207 -4.74 19.06 8.05
CA TRP A 207 -4.24 19.19 6.67
C TRP A 207 -2.87 19.87 6.61
N MET A 208 -2.62 20.89 7.44
CA MET A 208 -1.31 21.55 7.49
C MET A 208 -0.22 20.61 8.01
N VAL A 209 -0.53 19.81 9.03
CA VAL A 209 0.41 18.78 9.51
C VAL A 209 0.68 17.74 8.42
N LEU A 210 -0.35 17.26 7.74
CA LEU A 210 -0.19 16.30 6.67
C LEU A 210 0.63 16.86 5.50
N LEU A 211 0.38 18.11 5.11
CA LEU A 211 1.15 18.78 4.07
C LEU A 211 2.62 18.91 4.49
N ALA A 212 2.89 19.37 5.72
CA ALA A 212 4.25 19.50 6.23
C ALA A 212 4.99 18.14 6.24
N VAL A 213 4.35 17.10 6.77
CA VAL A 213 4.93 15.74 6.78
C VAL A 213 5.15 15.23 5.35
N GLY A 214 4.17 15.41 4.47
CA GLY A 214 4.29 15.01 3.07
C GLY A 214 5.45 15.70 2.35
N LEU A 215 5.62 17.01 2.56
CA LEU A 215 6.73 17.78 1.97
C LEU A 215 8.08 17.31 2.53
N VAL A 216 8.19 17.14 3.85
CA VAL A 216 9.43 16.66 4.48
C VAL A 216 9.82 15.28 3.97
N LEU A 217 8.87 14.32 3.96
CA LEU A 217 9.15 12.96 3.50
C LEU A 217 9.45 12.94 2.00
N THR A 218 8.75 13.73 1.19
CA THR A 218 9.06 13.86 -0.24
C THR A 218 10.48 14.41 -0.42
N ALA A 219 10.86 15.45 0.31
CA ALA A 219 12.22 15.98 0.26
C ALA A 219 13.27 14.94 0.67
N CYS A 220 12.97 14.10 1.69
CA CYS A 220 13.86 13.02 2.12
C CYS A 220 14.05 11.92 1.07
N VAL A 221 13.04 11.61 0.25
CA VAL A 221 13.12 10.53 -0.75
C VAL A 221 13.53 11.02 -2.14
N LEU A 222 13.66 12.33 -2.35
CA LEU A 222 14.14 12.86 -3.62
C LEU A 222 15.56 12.34 -3.91
N PRO A 223 15.80 11.70 -5.07
CA PRO A 223 17.10 11.14 -5.40
C PRO A 223 18.15 12.24 -5.52
N ARG A 224 19.35 11.98 -5.03
CA ARG A 224 20.52 12.82 -5.28
C ARG A 224 21.07 12.55 -6.68
N SER A 225 21.88 13.46 -7.21
CA SER A 225 22.46 13.35 -8.55
C SER A 225 23.38 12.12 -8.73
N ASP A 226 23.88 11.55 -7.65
CA ASP A 226 24.74 10.38 -7.60
C ASP A 226 24.00 9.08 -7.33
N THR A 227 22.66 9.09 -7.28
CA THR A 227 21.87 7.88 -7.09
C THR A 227 21.65 7.13 -8.41
N PHE A 228 21.56 5.81 -8.33
CA PHE A 228 21.25 4.95 -9.46
C PHE A 228 19.95 5.39 -10.17
N GLY A 229 18.88 5.65 -9.40
CA GLY A 229 17.59 6.09 -9.93
C GLY A 229 17.58 7.48 -10.58
N ALA A 230 18.60 8.33 -10.32
CA ALA A 230 18.75 9.61 -10.99
C ALA A 230 19.56 9.52 -12.29
N VAL A 231 20.48 8.53 -12.35
CA VAL A 231 21.45 8.40 -13.44
C VAL A 231 20.99 7.41 -14.52
N GLN A 232 20.26 6.38 -14.12
CA GLN A 232 19.77 5.37 -15.06
C GLN A 232 18.25 5.43 -15.16
N ASP A 233 17.76 5.48 -16.38
CA ASP A 233 16.39 5.09 -16.66
C ASP A 233 16.30 3.59 -16.31
N PRO A 234 15.50 3.18 -15.30
CA PRO A 234 15.43 1.78 -14.86
C PRO A 234 14.79 0.86 -15.92
N GLY A 235 15.04 1.15 -17.11
CA GLY A 235 15.02 0.27 -18.25
C GLY A 235 13.67 -0.16 -18.68
N GLY A 236 13.25 0.37 -19.59
CA GLY A 236 12.54 -0.47 -20.43
C GLY A 236 11.40 0.21 -21.12
N ASN A 237 10.37 0.60 -20.46
CA ASN A 237 9.19 1.15 -21.11
C ASN A 237 9.16 2.67 -21.03
N PRO A 238 8.91 3.37 -22.15
CA PRO A 238 8.65 4.81 -22.10
C PRO A 238 7.54 5.15 -21.08
N PRO A 239 7.58 6.31 -20.42
CA PRO A 239 6.57 6.69 -19.41
C PRO A 239 5.13 6.54 -19.89
N ILE A 240 4.87 6.82 -21.16
CA ILE A 240 3.54 6.68 -21.76
C ILE A 240 3.11 5.21 -21.86
N ALA A 241 4.05 4.30 -22.15
CA ALA A 241 3.76 2.87 -22.17
C ALA A 241 3.49 2.34 -20.75
N GLN A 242 4.27 2.77 -19.77
CA GLN A 242 4.01 2.44 -18.35
C GLN A 242 2.64 2.93 -17.90
N PHE A 243 2.27 4.15 -18.25
CA PHE A 243 0.95 4.69 -17.98
C PHE A 243 -0.15 3.84 -18.62
N ALA A 244 0.01 3.48 -19.88
CA ALA A 244 -0.94 2.64 -20.61
C ALA A 244 -1.06 1.23 -19.97
N LEU A 245 0.07 0.59 -19.65
CA LEU A 245 0.10 -0.71 -19.00
C LEU A 245 -0.60 -0.69 -17.63
N PHE A 246 -0.40 0.36 -16.84
CA PHE A 246 -1.07 0.55 -15.56
C PHE A 246 -2.60 0.46 -15.67
N TRP A 247 -3.18 0.99 -16.73
CA TRP A 247 -4.63 0.99 -16.91
C TRP A 247 -5.17 -0.24 -17.66
N THR A 248 -4.34 -0.88 -18.48
CA THR A 248 -4.81 -1.90 -19.43
C THR A 248 -4.41 -3.31 -19.08
N VAL A 249 -3.24 -3.54 -18.50
CA VAL A 249 -2.68 -4.87 -18.27
C VAL A 249 -2.51 -5.17 -16.80
N LEU A 250 -1.89 -4.26 -16.05
CA LEU A 250 -1.50 -4.51 -14.66
C LEU A 250 -2.65 -4.83 -13.70
N PRO A 251 -3.89 -4.30 -13.85
CA PRO A 251 -5.00 -4.72 -13.00
C PRO A 251 -5.32 -6.21 -13.12
N ALA A 252 -5.34 -6.74 -14.33
CA ALA A 252 -5.55 -8.16 -14.54
C ALA A 252 -4.40 -9.00 -13.99
N GLU A 253 -3.16 -8.59 -14.23
CA GLU A 253 -1.98 -9.28 -13.71
C GLU A 253 -1.94 -9.31 -12.19
N SER A 254 -2.20 -8.19 -11.53
CA SER A 254 -2.20 -8.14 -10.08
C SER A 254 -3.27 -9.03 -9.44
N MET A 255 -4.34 -9.33 -10.14
CA MET A 255 -5.44 -10.14 -9.64
C MET A 255 -5.33 -11.62 -10.02
N PHE A 256 -4.89 -11.92 -11.26
CA PHE A 256 -5.01 -13.26 -11.83
C PHE A 256 -3.67 -13.90 -12.22
N THR A 257 -2.63 -13.11 -12.52
CA THR A 257 -1.39 -13.62 -13.11
C THR A 257 -0.13 -13.24 -12.37
N ALA A 258 -0.23 -12.82 -11.14
CA ALA A 258 0.89 -12.40 -10.30
C ALA A 258 2.02 -13.47 -10.15
N PHE A 259 1.79 -14.66 -10.65
CA PHE A 259 2.76 -15.76 -10.71
C PHE A 259 3.65 -15.75 -11.96
N ALA A 260 3.35 -14.91 -12.94
CA ALA A 260 4.00 -14.98 -14.24
C ALA A 260 5.45 -14.46 -14.26
N GLY A 261 5.99 -14.06 -13.11
CA GLY A 261 7.36 -13.61 -13.02
C GLY A 261 7.61 -12.32 -13.81
N ASP A 262 8.82 -12.17 -14.35
CA ASP A 262 9.27 -10.97 -15.07
C ASP A 262 8.48 -10.63 -16.35
N VAL A 263 7.54 -11.48 -16.72
CA VAL A 263 6.75 -11.31 -17.94
C VAL A 263 5.80 -10.12 -17.85
N SER A 264 5.30 -9.84 -16.65
CA SER A 264 4.26 -8.84 -16.43
C SER A 264 4.70 -7.39 -16.70
N LEU A 265 5.88 -7.01 -16.27
CA LEU A 265 6.39 -5.66 -16.48
C LEU A 265 6.90 -5.43 -17.90
N HIS A 266 7.22 -6.51 -18.57
CA HIS A 266 7.69 -6.52 -19.94
C HIS A 266 6.58 -6.96 -20.90
N GLY A 267 5.35 -6.60 -20.68
CA GLY A 267 4.15 -7.01 -21.43
C GLY A 267 4.32 -7.18 -22.96
N LEU A 268 5.43 -6.70 -23.50
CA LEU A 268 5.87 -6.91 -24.87
C LEU A 268 6.27 -8.37 -25.18
N HIS A 269 6.55 -9.18 -24.17
CA HIS A 269 6.88 -10.60 -24.32
C HIS A 269 5.66 -11.52 -24.23
N MET A 270 4.53 -11.00 -23.80
CA MET A 270 3.28 -11.74 -23.80
C MET A 270 2.77 -11.89 -25.22
N GLY A 271 2.32 -13.09 -25.57
CA GLY A 271 1.62 -13.30 -26.84
C GLY A 271 0.39 -12.39 -26.97
N VAL A 272 0.04 -12.00 -28.19
CA VAL A 272 -1.08 -11.09 -28.49
C VAL A 272 -2.39 -11.51 -27.77
N LEU A 273 -2.66 -12.82 -27.71
CA LEU A 273 -3.85 -13.34 -27.04
C LEU A 273 -3.83 -13.09 -25.53
N ALA A 274 -2.68 -13.27 -24.88
CA ALA A 274 -2.53 -13.03 -23.45
C ALA A 274 -2.69 -11.54 -23.13
N ILE A 275 -2.11 -10.65 -23.93
CA ILE A 275 -2.31 -9.21 -23.79
C ILE A 275 -3.78 -8.84 -23.96
N ALA A 276 -4.44 -9.35 -24.98
CA ALA A 276 -5.86 -9.09 -25.24
C ALA A 276 -6.73 -9.55 -24.05
N LEU A 277 -6.43 -10.72 -23.48
CA LEU A 277 -7.13 -11.23 -22.30
C LEU A 277 -6.90 -10.34 -21.09
N CYS A 278 -5.66 -9.93 -20.82
CA CYS A 278 -5.35 -9.00 -19.72
C CYS A 278 -6.07 -7.66 -19.88
N VAL A 279 -6.11 -7.12 -21.09
CA VAL A 279 -6.85 -5.88 -21.38
C VAL A 279 -8.35 -6.07 -21.12
N ALA A 280 -8.95 -7.15 -21.60
CA ALA A 280 -10.37 -7.44 -21.39
C ALA A 280 -10.70 -7.60 -19.90
N LEU A 281 -9.89 -8.34 -19.15
CA LEU A 281 -10.06 -8.53 -17.71
C LEU A 281 -9.87 -7.20 -16.95
N SER A 282 -8.87 -6.39 -17.29
CA SER A 282 -8.64 -5.08 -16.68
C SER A 282 -9.82 -4.13 -16.92
N LEU A 283 -10.37 -4.10 -18.13
CA LEU A 283 -11.57 -3.32 -18.43
C LEU A 283 -12.78 -3.80 -17.62
N ALA A 284 -12.93 -5.11 -17.44
CA ALA A 284 -13.98 -5.66 -16.58
C ALA A 284 -13.80 -5.24 -15.12
N ILE A 285 -12.58 -5.31 -14.59
CA ILE A 285 -12.24 -4.86 -13.23
C ILE A 285 -12.58 -3.38 -13.07
N TRP A 286 -12.08 -2.51 -13.97
CA TRP A 286 -12.35 -1.08 -13.91
C TRP A 286 -13.86 -0.78 -14.02
N SER A 287 -14.58 -1.52 -14.86
CA SER A 287 -16.03 -1.36 -15.01
C SER A 287 -16.78 -1.68 -13.71
N VAL A 288 -16.36 -2.74 -12.99
CA VAL A 288 -16.91 -3.10 -11.68
C VAL A 288 -16.58 -2.03 -10.64
N LEU A 289 -15.32 -1.62 -10.54
CA LEU A 289 -14.88 -0.60 -9.58
C LEU A 289 -15.57 0.74 -9.84
N ALA A 290 -15.64 1.19 -11.09
CA ALA A 290 -16.33 2.42 -11.46
C ALA A 290 -17.83 2.35 -11.13
N ARG A 291 -18.50 1.22 -11.41
CA ARG A 291 -19.91 1.01 -11.07
C ARG A 291 -20.15 1.06 -9.57
N VAL A 292 -19.28 0.43 -8.77
CA VAL A 292 -19.36 0.47 -7.32
C VAL A 292 -19.09 1.90 -6.81
N ALA A 293 -18.06 2.55 -7.33
CA ALA A 293 -17.71 3.93 -6.96
C ALA A 293 -18.83 4.93 -7.29
N LEU A 294 -19.46 4.81 -8.46
CA LEU A 294 -20.62 5.61 -8.84
C LEU A 294 -21.80 5.39 -7.88
N ARG A 295 -22.15 4.13 -7.59
CA ARG A 295 -23.22 3.79 -6.66
C ARG A 295 -22.97 4.31 -5.24
N ARG A 296 -21.70 4.34 -4.82
CA ARG A 296 -21.29 4.82 -3.50
C ARG A 296 -20.94 6.31 -3.47
N LYS A 297 -21.07 7.04 -4.59
CA LYS A 297 -20.67 8.45 -4.75
C LYS A 297 -19.20 8.71 -4.40
N ASN A 298 -18.33 7.78 -4.80
CA ASN A 298 -16.89 7.78 -4.53
C ASN A 298 -16.05 7.76 -5.82
N LEU A 299 -16.60 8.20 -6.95
CA LEU A 299 -15.90 8.20 -8.22
C LEU A 299 -14.66 9.12 -8.20
N ASP A 300 -14.77 10.26 -7.53
CA ASP A 300 -13.65 11.18 -7.31
C ASP A 300 -12.51 10.52 -6.55
N LEU A 301 -12.82 9.72 -5.51
CA LEU A 301 -11.84 8.96 -4.75
C LEU A 301 -11.13 7.94 -5.65
N LEU A 302 -11.89 7.18 -6.44
CA LEU A 302 -11.33 6.22 -7.40
C LEU A 302 -10.41 6.93 -8.41
N LEU A 303 -10.91 7.95 -9.10
CA LEU A 303 -10.18 8.59 -10.19
C LEU A 303 -8.92 9.31 -9.69
N VAL A 304 -9.03 10.14 -8.65
CA VAL A 304 -7.88 10.91 -8.14
C VAL A 304 -6.79 9.95 -7.65
N THR A 305 -7.16 8.90 -6.91
CA THR A 305 -6.20 7.94 -6.38
C THR A 305 -5.46 7.22 -7.49
N TYR A 306 -6.17 6.65 -8.45
CA TYR A 306 -5.53 5.85 -9.50
C TYR A 306 -4.81 6.69 -10.56
N VAL A 307 -5.25 7.92 -10.83
CA VAL A 307 -4.51 8.85 -11.68
C VAL A 307 -3.18 9.21 -11.03
N LEU A 308 -3.16 9.60 -9.76
CA LEU A 308 -1.90 9.93 -9.08
C LEU A 308 -0.98 8.70 -8.95
N LEU A 309 -1.54 7.54 -8.63
CA LEU A 309 -0.76 6.30 -8.55
C LEU A 309 -0.17 5.93 -9.93
N SER A 310 -0.93 6.06 -11.01
CA SER A 310 -0.43 5.79 -12.36
C SER A 310 0.67 6.75 -12.80
N LEU A 311 0.61 8.02 -12.39
CA LEU A 311 1.69 8.98 -12.64
C LEU A 311 2.98 8.60 -11.88
N CYS A 312 2.86 8.14 -10.63
CA CYS A 312 4.01 7.61 -9.89
C CYS A 312 4.57 6.36 -10.57
N ALA A 313 3.70 5.47 -11.05
CA ALA A 313 4.08 4.24 -11.73
C ALA A 313 4.85 4.48 -13.04
N THR A 314 4.70 5.66 -13.69
CA THR A 314 5.49 6.01 -14.86
C THR A 314 6.98 6.16 -14.58
N LYS A 315 7.35 6.44 -13.33
CA LYS A 315 8.75 6.57 -12.91
C LYS A 315 9.35 5.24 -12.56
N TYR A 316 8.64 4.48 -11.74
CA TYR A 316 9.11 3.18 -11.29
C TYR A 316 7.92 2.33 -10.86
N LEU A 317 7.81 1.14 -11.41
CA LEU A 317 6.86 0.12 -10.98
C LEU A 317 7.45 -1.26 -11.27
N SER A 318 7.82 -1.98 -10.23
CA SER A 318 8.26 -3.37 -10.34
C SER A 318 7.13 -4.32 -9.97
N MET A 319 7.31 -5.63 -10.22
CA MET A 319 6.30 -6.67 -9.99
C MET A 319 5.73 -6.69 -8.58
N HIS A 320 6.58 -6.53 -7.58
CA HIS A 320 6.16 -6.53 -6.19
C HIS A 320 5.31 -5.32 -5.79
N HIS A 321 5.27 -4.27 -6.63
CA HIS A 321 4.41 -3.09 -6.42
C HIS A 321 3.00 -3.26 -6.98
N ILE A 322 2.79 -4.18 -7.92
CA ILE A 322 1.51 -4.28 -8.66
C ILE A 322 0.33 -4.51 -7.70
N GLY A 323 0.54 -5.24 -6.62
CA GLY A 323 -0.51 -5.47 -5.62
C GLY A 323 -1.07 -4.21 -4.95
N ILE A 324 -0.34 -3.07 -5.02
CA ILE A 324 -0.83 -1.78 -4.52
C ILE A 324 -2.10 -1.33 -5.25
N ILE A 325 -2.32 -1.81 -6.47
CA ILE A 325 -3.52 -1.49 -7.26
C ILE A 325 -4.79 -1.95 -6.52
N PHE A 326 -4.71 -3.02 -5.70
CA PHE A 326 -5.87 -3.58 -5.01
C PHE A 326 -5.75 -3.58 -3.47
N ALA A 327 -4.67 -3.04 -2.91
CA ALA A 327 -4.55 -2.82 -1.48
C ALA A 327 -5.34 -1.59 -1.04
#